data_7b771530e932977904f98880837e3e08
#
_entry.id   7b771530e932977904f98880837e3e08
#
_cell.length_a   1.000
_cell.length_b   1.000
_cell.length_c   1.000
_cell.angle_alpha   90.00
_cell.angle_beta   90.00
_cell.angle_gamma   90.00
#
_symmetry.space_group_name_H-M   'P 1'
#
loop_
_entity.id
_entity.type
_entity.pdbx_description
1 polymer ?
#
loop_
_entity_poly.entity_id
_entity_poly.type
_entity_poly.pdbx_seq_one_letter_code
_entity_poly.pdbx_strand_id
1 'polypeptide(L)'
;MPVSVETAEHYRWGEVCDGWHLVRSEGLSVIEERMPAGARELRHFHTKARQFFYVLEGELTMEVEGRSHALGARQGLEIAPGERHQARNESREDVRFLVISSPPAQGDREYRE
;
A
#
# COMPACT_ATOMS: atom_id res chain seq x y z
N MET A 1 18.04 15.46 1.52
CA MET A 1 18.81 14.40 0.83
C MET A 1 17.86 13.55 0.00
N PRO A 2 18.22 13.22 -1.22
CA PRO A 2 17.37 12.33 -2.03
C PRO A 2 17.28 10.94 -1.39
N VAL A 3 16.13 10.29 -1.56
CA VAL A 3 15.90 8.93 -1.08
C VAL A 3 15.31 8.09 -2.21
N SER A 4 15.68 6.81 -2.23
CA SER A 4 15.14 5.83 -3.17
C SER A 4 15.13 4.48 -2.51
N VAL A 5 14.60 3.46 -3.22
CA VAL A 5 14.62 2.09 -2.69
C VAL A 5 16.02 1.58 -2.44
N GLU A 6 17.04 2.19 -3.08
CA GLU A 6 18.43 1.80 -2.87
C GLU A 6 18.99 2.31 -1.55
N THR A 7 18.41 3.36 -0.98
CA THR A 7 18.91 3.98 0.25
C THR A 7 17.92 3.92 1.40
N ALA A 8 16.65 3.67 1.12
CA ALA A 8 15.60 3.65 2.12
C ALA A 8 15.65 2.38 2.98
N GLU A 9 15.15 2.48 4.20
CA GLU A 9 15.01 1.33 5.06
C GLU A 9 14.04 0.34 4.45
N HIS A 10 14.48 -0.91 4.29
CA HIS A 10 13.70 -1.99 3.65
C HIS A 10 13.14 -2.93 4.69
N TYR A 11 11.95 -3.47 4.43
CA TYR A 11 11.38 -4.53 5.24
C TYR A 11 10.61 -5.50 4.35
N ARG A 12 10.39 -6.70 4.87
CA ARG A 12 9.54 -7.70 4.21
C ARG A 12 8.23 -7.81 4.92
N TRP A 13 7.18 -8.06 4.15
CA TRP A 13 5.86 -8.29 4.71
C TRP A 13 5.14 -9.35 3.85
N GLY A 14 4.16 -10.03 4.47
CA GLY A 14 3.40 -11.06 3.74
C GLY A 14 4.27 -12.16 3.14
N GLU A 15 5.42 -12.42 3.73
CA GLU A 15 6.39 -13.45 3.34
C GLU A 15 7.16 -13.13 2.05
N VAL A 16 6.50 -12.59 1.01
CA VAL A 16 7.13 -12.41 -0.30
C VAL A 16 7.09 -10.96 -0.80
N CYS A 17 6.52 -10.07 -0.03
CA CYS A 17 6.38 -8.67 -0.41
C CYS A 17 7.47 -7.82 0.22
N ASP A 18 7.78 -6.71 -0.41
CA ASP A 18 8.81 -5.77 0.06
C ASP A 18 8.21 -4.40 0.30
N GLY A 19 8.79 -3.68 1.23
CA GLY A 19 8.47 -2.27 1.46
C GLY A 19 9.73 -1.48 1.75
N TRP A 20 9.71 -0.21 1.35
CA TRP A 20 10.81 0.74 1.58
C TRP A 20 10.24 2.03 2.12
N HIS A 21 10.74 2.47 3.28
CA HIS A 21 10.30 3.73 3.90
C HIS A 21 10.95 4.91 3.21
N LEU A 22 10.22 5.59 2.35
CA LEU A 22 10.74 6.77 1.65
C LEU A 22 10.61 8.02 2.52
N VAL A 23 9.48 8.15 3.24
CA VAL A 23 9.29 9.20 4.24
C VAL A 23 8.72 8.55 5.48
N ARG A 24 9.33 8.82 6.60
CA ARG A 24 8.88 8.26 7.88
C ARG A 24 8.96 9.36 8.92
N SER A 25 7.93 10.19 8.95
CA SER A 25 7.86 11.33 9.84
C SER A 25 6.60 11.26 10.70
N GLU A 26 6.46 12.19 11.62
CA GLU A 26 5.37 12.15 12.61
C GLU A 26 3.99 12.24 11.96
N GLY A 27 3.82 13.09 10.96
CA GLY A 27 2.51 13.30 10.34
C GLY A 27 2.32 12.64 9.00
N LEU A 28 3.37 11.99 8.45
CA LEU A 28 3.35 11.50 7.09
C LEU A 28 4.22 10.28 6.92
N SER A 29 3.68 9.27 6.25
CA SER A 29 4.43 8.09 5.84
C SER A 29 4.30 7.92 4.33
N VAL A 30 5.41 7.69 3.64
CA VAL A 30 5.41 7.33 2.23
C VAL A 30 6.26 6.08 2.09
N ILE A 31 5.63 5.01 1.60
CA ILE A 31 6.27 3.72 1.44
C ILE A 31 6.15 3.31 -0.01
N GLU A 32 7.24 2.85 -0.61
CA GLU A 32 7.14 2.13 -1.87
C GLU A 32 7.04 0.64 -1.54
N GLU A 33 6.11 -0.06 -2.18
CA GLU A 33 5.92 -1.49 -1.96
C GLU A 33 6.03 -2.25 -3.26
N ARG A 34 6.51 -3.49 -3.16
CA ARG A 34 6.54 -4.44 -4.26
C ARG A 34 5.75 -5.67 -3.84
N MET A 35 4.81 -6.06 -4.68
CA MET A 35 3.96 -7.22 -4.42
C MET A 35 4.06 -8.14 -5.62
N PRO A 36 4.62 -9.35 -5.47
CA PRO A 36 4.73 -10.28 -6.59
C PRO A 36 3.37 -10.84 -7.01
N ALA A 37 3.33 -11.45 -8.19
CA ALA A 37 2.12 -12.03 -8.73
C ALA A 37 1.48 -13.00 -7.73
N GLY A 38 0.18 -12.87 -7.54
CA GLY A 38 -0.60 -13.74 -6.65
C GLY A 38 -0.58 -13.35 -5.18
N ALA A 39 0.25 -12.39 -4.79
CA ALA A 39 0.31 -11.96 -3.39
C ALA A 39 -0.83 -11.03 -3.04
N ARG A 40 -1.14 -10.96 -1.76
CA ARG A 40 -2.16 -10.05 -1.25
C ARG A 40 -1.93 -9.79 0.23
N GLU A 41 -2.45 -8.67 0.71
CA GLU A 41 -2.44 -8.39 2.14
C GLU A 41 -3.71 -8.92 2.79
N LEU A 42 -3.76 -8.91 4.11
CA LEU A 42 -5.00 -9.19 4.83
C LEU A 42 -5.92 -7.98 4.72
N ARG A 43 -7.21 -8.24 4.55
CA ARG A 43 -8.21 -7.18 4.48
C ARG A 43 -8.30 -6.48 5.82
N HIS A 44 -8.27 -5.14 5.82
CA HIS A 44 -8.20 -4.35 7.06
C HIS A 44 -8.72 -2.94 6.85
N PHE A 45 -8.76 -2.17 7.93
CA PHE A 45 -9.03 -0.74 7.87
C PHE A 45 -8.18 -0.01 8.90
N HIS A 46 -8.07 1.30 8.75
CA HIS A 46 -7.36 2.17 9.69
C HIS A 46 -8.37 3.13 10.29
N THR A 47 -8.27 3.37 11.60
CA THR A 47 -9.23 4.26 12.27
C THR A 47 -8.88 5.72 12.06
N LYS A 48 -7.61 6.06 11.90
CA LYS A 48 -7.14 7.44 11.80
C LYS A 48 -6.52 7.79 10.47
N ALA A 49 -5.76 6.87 9.89
CA ALA A 49 -4.98 7.16 8.69
C ALA A 49 -5.87 7.26 7.45
N ARG A 50 -5.64 8.32 6.69
CA ARG A 50 -6.12 8.43 5.32
C ARG A 50 -4.98 7.99 4.44
N GLN A 51 -5.25 7.18 3.42
CA GLN A 51 -4.21 6.61 2.57
C GLN A 51 -4.47 6.94 1.12
N PHE A 52 -3.39 7.02 0.35
CA PHE A 52 -3.45 7.12 -1.09
C PHE A 52 -2.50 6.09 -1.66
N PHE A 53 -3.05 5.20 -2.50
CA PHE A 53 -2.26 4.18 -3.21
C PHE A 53 -2.05 4.66 -4.63
N TYR A 54 -0.82 4.63 -5.10
CA TYR A 54 -0.49 5.11 -6.43
C TYR A 54 0.45 4.12 -7.11
N VAL A 55 0.01 3.55 -8.24
CA VAL A 55 0.77 2.51 -8.92
C VAL A 55 1.87 3.12 -9.78
N LEU A 56 3.08 2.62 -9.60
CA LEU A 56 4.25 3.04 -10.38
C LEU A 56 4.45 2.13 -11.59
N GLU A 57 4.24 0.83 -11.40
CA GLU A 57 4.56 -0.18 -12.41
C GLU A 57 3.70 -1.41 -12.16
N GLY A 58 3.15 -1.99 -13.21
CA GLY A 58 2.31 -3.17 -13.10
C GLY A 58 0.84 -2.83 -12.86
N GLU A 59 0.10 -3.76 -12.29
CA GLU A 59 -1.33 -3.59 -12.02
C GLU A 59 -1.65 -4.05 -10.60
N LEU A 60 -2.35 -3.20 -9.86
CA LEU A 60 -2.78 -3.48 -8.50
C LEU A 60 -4.30 -3.55 -8.45
N THR A 61 -4.84 -4.61 -7.84
CA THR A 61 -6.27 -4.68 -7.58
C THR A 61 -6.53 -4.22 -6.16
N MET A 62 -7.33 -3.16 -6.02
CA MET A 62 -7.73 -2.64 -4.72
C MET A 62 -9.21 -2.91 -4.51
N GLU A 63 -9.52 -3.71 -3.50
CA GLU A 63 -10.90 -3.89 -3.08
C GLU A 63 -11.16 -2.90 -1.94
N VAL A 64 -12.22 -2.09 -2.06
CA VAL A 64 -12.62 -1.11 -1.05
C VAL A 64 -14.10 -1.26 -0.81
N GLU A 65 -14.48 -1.63 0.41
CA GLU A 65 -15.88 -1.78 0.82
C GLU A 65 -16.68 -2.64 -0.17
N GLY A 66 -16.07 -3.72 -0.64
CA GLY A 66 -16.72 -4.68 -1.52
C GLY A 66 -16.61 -4.38 -3.00
N ARG A 67 -15.97 -3.27 -3.40
CA ARG A 67 -15.77 -2.93 -4.80
C ARG A 67 -14.32 -3.10 -5.17
N SER A 68 -14.06 -3.81 -6.27
CA SER A 68 -12.70 -4.02 -6.76
C SER A 68 -12.38 -3.02 -7.87
N HIS A 69 -11.17 -2.46 -7.78
CA HIS A 69 -10.66 -1.50 -8.75
C HIS A 69 -9.33 -2.00 -9.28
N ALA A 70 -9.19 -2.09 -10.59
CA ALA A 70 -7.92 -2.45 -11.22
C ALA A 70 -7.18 -1.15 -11.53
N LEU A 71 -6.03 -0.97 -10.89
CA LEU A 71 -5.22 0.23 -11.05
C LEU A 71 -3.97 -0.11 -11.85
N GLY A 72 -3.82 0.52 -13.00
CA GLY A 72 -2.61 0.41 -13.81
C GLY A 72 -1.61 1.49 -13.42
N ALA A 73 -0.46 1.50 -14.12
CA ALA A 73 0.60 2.47 -13.85
C ALA A 73 0.05 3.89 -13.95
N ARG A 74 0.43 4.72 -12.98
CA ARG A 74 0.05 6.13 -12.86
C ARG A 74 -1.42 6.35 -12.52
N GLN A 75 -2.06 5.33 -11.97
CA GLN A 75 -3.40 5.44 -11.42
C GLN A 75 -3.36 5.27 -9.91
N GLY A 76 -4.23 5.96 -9.21
CA GLY A 76 -4.27 5.89 -7.76
C GLY A 76 -5.68 5.88 -7.22
N LEU A 77 -5.77 5.59 -5.93
CA LEU A 77 -7.04 5.48 -5.23
C LEU A 77 -6.86 5.96 -3.79
N GLU A 78 -7.76 6.82 -3.36
CA GLU A 78 -7.75 7.30 -1.97
C GLU A 78 -8.65 6.42 -1.11
N ILE A 79 -8.18 6.12 0.11
CA ILE A 79 -8.92 5.34 1.10
C ILE A 79 -9.11 6.20 2.33
N ALA A 80 -10.38 6.44 2.69
CA ALA A 80 -10.71 7.23 3.87
C ALA A 80 -10.55 6.40 5.14
N PRO A 81 -10.34 7.05 6.29
CA PRO A 81 -10.34 6.31 7.57
C PRO A 81 -11.62 5.50 7.72
N GLY A 82 -11.49 4.29 8.21
CA GLY A 82 -12.62 3.40 8.43
C GLY A 82 -13.01 2.54 7.24
N GLU A 83 -12.54 2.85 6.05
CA GLU A 83 -12.88 2.03 4.88
C GLU A 83 -12.08 0.74 4.87
N ARG A 84 -12.77 -0.38 4.79
CA ARG A 84 -12.13 -1.69 4.71
C ARG A 84 -11.60 -1.91 3.32
N HIS A 85 -10.37 -2.38 3.23
CA HIS A 85 -9.73 -2.56 1.93
C HIS A 85 -8.72 -3.69 1.94
N GLN A 86 -8.36 -4.13 0.74
CA GLN A 86 -7.35 -5.17 0.53
C GLN A 86 -6.64 -4.91 -0.79
N ALA A 87 -5.32 -4.86 -0.75
CA ALA A 87 -4.49 -4.79 -1.94
C ALA A 87 -4.17 -6.22 -2.39
N ARG A 88 -4.32 -6.48 -3.68
CA ARG A 88 -4.03 -7.79 -4.27
C ARG A 88 -3.30 -7.60 -5.59
N ASN A 89 -2.41 -8.51 -5.90
CA ASN A 89 -1.81 -8.58 -7.24
C ASN A 89 -2.36 -9.80 -7.97
N GLU A 90 -3.36 -9.58 -8.79
CA GLU A 90 -4.00 -10.64 -9.57
C GLU A 90 -3.42 -10.74 -10.98
N SER A 91 -2.35 -9.99 -11.26
CA SER A 91 -1.66 -10.04 -12.53
C SER A 91 -0.57 -11.10 -12.53
N ARG A 92 0.17 -11.20 -13.64
CA ARG A 92 1.24 -12.19 -13.78
C ARG A 92 2.62 -11.64 -13.50
N GLU A 93 2.72 -10.36 -13.17
CA GLU A 93 3.99 -9.69 -12.94
C GLU A 93 3.97 -8.96 -11.61
N ASP A 94 5.14 -8.53 -11.15
CA ASP A 94 5.24 -7.72 -9.95
C ASP A 94 4.47 -6.40 -10.14
N VAL A 95 3.93 -5.89 -9.06
CA VAL A 95 3.41 -4.53 -9.03
C VAL A 95 4.23 -3.72 -8.03
N ARG A 96 4.52 -2.47 -8.39
CA ARG A 96 5.16 -1.51 -7.50
C ARG A 96 4.25 -0.32 -7.34
N PHE A 97 4.08 0.12 -6.10
CA PHE A 97 3.14 1.21 -5.81
C PHE A 97 3.60 1.96 -4.58
N LEU A 98 3.10 3.19 -4.46
CA LEU A 98 3.31 4.01 -3.28
C LEU A 98 2.10 3.89 -2.36
N VAL A 99 2.37 3.86 -1.07
CA VAL A 99 1.35 3.97 -0.04
C VAL A 99 1.68 5.21 0.77
N ILE A 100 0.83 6.22 0.65
CA ILE A 100 0.99 7.48 1.33
C ILE A 100 -0.06 7.54 2.44
N SER A 101 0.35 7.73 3.67
CA SER A 101 -0.55 7.71 4.82
C SER A 101 -0.36 8.96 5.67
N SER A 102 -1.45 9.56 6.12
CA SER A 102 -1.44 10.72 6.99
C SER A 102 -2.63 10.63 7.94
N PRO A 103 -2.38 10.50 9.26
CA PRO A 103 -1.09 10.21 9.89
C PRO A 103 -0.59 8.82 9.51
N PRO A 104 0.65 8.47 9.89
CA PRO A 104 1.16 7.12 9.59
C PRO A 104 0.25 6.02 10.07
N ALA A 105 0.16 4.94 9.27
CA ALA A 105 -0.78 3.86 9.51
C ALA A 105 -0.26 2.79 10.46
N GLN A 106 1.02 2.82 10.82
CA GLN A 106 1.62 1.84 11.73
C GLN A 106 0.92 1.91 13.09
N GLY A 107 0.46 0.74 13.56
CA GLY A 107 -0.25 0.66 14.83
C GLY A 107 -1.71 1.06 14.78
N ASP A 108 -2.22 1.41 13.60
CA ASP A 108 -3.60 1.88 13.41
C ASP A 108 -4.46 0.86 12.63
N ARG A 109 -3.93 -0.31 12.36
CA ARG A 109 -4.59 -1.30 11.51
C ARG A 109 -5.56 -2.16 12.29
N GLU A 110 -6.77 -2.33 11.77
CA GLU A 110 -7.82 -3.17 12.35
C GLU A 110 -8.27 -4.19 11.31
N TYR A 111 -8.51 -5.42 11.78
CA TYR A 111 -8.88 -6.53 10.89
C TYR A 111 -10.32 -6.98 11.03
N ARG A 112 -11.02 -6.52 12.04
CA ARG A 112 -12.39 -6.99 12.28
C ARG A 112 -13.37 -6.42 11.25
N GLU A 113 -14.43 -7.13 11.05
CA GLU A 113 -15.42 -6.81 10.03
C GLU A 113 -16.49 -5.86 10.51
#